data_f4eb03b994032a6cbb6388c802e3ca13
#
_entry.id   f4eb03b994032a6cbb6388c802e3ca13
#
_cell.length_a   1.000
_cell.length_b   1.000
_cell.length_c   1.000
_cell.angle_alpha   90.00
_cell.angle_beta   90.00
_cell.angle_gamma   90.00
#
_symmetry.space_group_name_H-M   'P 1'
#
loop_
_entity.id
_entity.type
_entity.pdbx_description
1 polymer ?
#
loop_
_entity_poly.entity_id
_entity_poly.type
_entity_poly.pdbx_seq_one_letter_code
_entity_poly.pdbx_strand_id
1 'polypeptide(L)'
;KAAYDEINVQIENMKKGEISDFEISSAKKYLRNAYNSINDSLRGTEDYYLSQAILSTDKSIDSLLNEIDRVSADDVCRVMNKVECDVVYFLKGTAAQE
;
A
#
# COMPACT_ATOMS: atom_id res chain seq x y z
N LYS A 1 10.94 9.92 17.69
CA LYS A 1 9.90 10.96 17.76
C LYS A 1 9.67 11.59 16.38
N ALA A 2 10.72 12.11 15.72
CA ALA A 2 10.59 12.77 14.41
C ALA A 2 9.94 11.88 13.33
N ALA A 3 10.31 10.59 13.25
CA ALA A 3 9.73 9.67 12.28
C ALA A 3 8.22 9.44 12.52
N TYR A 4 7.80 9.32 13.76
CA TYR A 4 6.39 9.19 14.13
C TYR A 4 5.59 10.45 13.77
N ASP A 5 6.15 11.62 14.08
CA ASP A 5 5.52 12.90 13.78
C ASP A 5 5.35 13.06 12.26
N GLU A 6 6.37 12.69 11.46
CA GLU A 6 6.31 12.73 9.99
C GLU A 6 5.28 11.75 9.41
N ILE A 7 5.20 10.53 9.93
CA ILE A 7 4.18 9.55 9.50
C ILE A 7 2.78 10.11 9.71
N ASN A 8 2.51 10.74 10.86
CA ASN A 8 1.22 11.35 11.14
C ASN A 8 0.92 12.51 10.19
N VAL A 9 1.91 13.35 9.86
CA VAL A 9 1.74 14.43 8.88
C VAL A 9 1.31 13.87 7.52
N GLN A 10 1.96 12.81 7.04
CA GLN A 10 1.62 12.19 5.76
C GLN A 10 0.22 11.56 5.78
N ILE A 11 -0.17 10.91 6.87
CA ILE A 11 -1.51 10.34 7.04
C ILE A 11 -2.57 11.46 7.01
N GLU A 12 -2.35 12.55 7.73
CA GLU A 12 -3.30 13.68 7.76
C GLU A 12 -3.40 14.38 6.38
N ASN A 13 -2.29 14.51 5.65
CA ASN A 13 -2.31 15.04 4.29
C ASN A 13 -3.16 14.17 3.36
N MET A 14 -3.01 12.84 3.43
CA MET A 14 -3.85 11.92 2.66
C MET A 14 -5.32 12.00 3.05
N LYS A 15 -5.64 12.16 4.35
CA LYS A 15 -7.03 12.35 4.82
C LYS A 15 -7.66 13.64 4.31
N LYS A 16 -6.86 14.67 4.10
CA LYS A 16 -7.30 15.95 3.52
C LYS A 16 -7.40 15.91 1.99
N GLY A 17 -6.94 14.84 1.36
CA GLY A 17 -6.88 14.73 -0.09
C GLY A 17 -5.70 15.47 -0.71
N GLU A 18 -4.71 15.83 0.08
CA GLU A 18 -3.46 16.46 -0.39
C GLU A 18 -2.54 15.40 -1.02
N ILE A 19 -2.98 14.83 -2.13
CA ILE A 19 -2.29 13.78 -2.88
C ILE A 19 -2.12 14.29 -4.31
N SER A 20 -0.88 14.42 -4.76
CA SER A 20 -0.58 14.89 -6.11
C SER A 20 -0.85 13.80 -7.17
N ASP A 21 -1.10 14.23 -8.40
CA ASP A 21 -1.22 13.32 -9.55
C ASP A 21 0.07 12.52 -9.77
N PHE A 22 1.21 13.09 -9.45
CA PHE A 22 2.50 12.41 -9.51
C PHE A 22 2.58 11.24 -8.51
N GLU A 23 2.13 11.44 -7.28
CA GLU A 23 2.11 10.39 -6.25
C GLU A 23 1.19 9.25 -6.63
N ILE A 24 -0.03 9.55 -7.07
CA ILE A 24 -0.99 8.54 -7.54
C ILE A 24 -0.44 7.77 -8.74
N SER A 25 0.08 8.46 -9.76
CA SER A 25 0.61 7.79 -10.95
C SER A 25 1.84 6.96 -10.66
N SER A 26 2.72 7.42 -9.76
CA SER A 26 3.91 6.68 -9.32
C SER A 26 3.54 5.43 -8.54
N ALA A 27 2.56 5.51 -7.63
CA ALA A 27 2.05 4.37 -6.88
C ALA A 27 1.42 3.32 -7.81
N LYS A 28 0.59 3.74 -8.77
CA LYS A 28 0.01 2.85 -9.77
C LYS A 28 1.07 2.15 -10.62
N LYS A 29 2.08 2.89 -11.06
CA LYS A 29 3.20 2.32 -11.83
C LYS A 29 3.97 1.29 -11.02
N TYR A 30 4.25 1.59 -9.76
CA TYR A 30 4.90 0.64 -8.85
C TYR A 30 4.09 -0.65 -8.69
N LEU A 31 2.79 -0.54 -8.40
CA LEU A 31 1.92 -1.69 -8.24
C LEU A 31 1.79 -2.50 -9.53
N ARG A 32 1.66 -1.84 -10.69
CA ARG A 32 1.62 -2.50 -11.99
C ARG A 32 2.88 -3.33 -12.23
N ASN A 33 4.05 -2.77 -11.98
CA ASN A 33 5.31 -3.48 -12.13
C ASN A 33 5.40 -4.67 -11.15
N ALA A 34 5.01 -4.48 -9.90
CA ALA A 34 5.04 -5.53 -8.89
C ALA A 34 4.10 -6.70 -9.25
N TYR A 35 2.87 -6.43 -9.68
CA TYR A 35 1.93 -7.47 -10.06
C TYR A 35 2.27 -8.15 -11.39
N ASN A 36 2.81 -7.42 -12.37
CA ASN A 36 3.27 -8.03 -13.61
C ASN A 36 4.44 -8.99 -13.35
N SER A 37 5.34 -8.68 -12.42
CA SER A 37 6.48 -9.54 -12.08
C SER A 37 6.08 -10.85 -11.38
N ILE A 38 4.86 -10.96 -10.85
CA ILE A 38 4.36 -12.21 -10.25
C ILE A 38 4.37 -13.34 -11.29
N ASN A 39 3.99 -13.04 -12.53
CA ASN A 39 3.95 -14.02 -13.62
C ASN A 39 5.33 -14.47 -14.07
N ASP A 40 6.41 -13.77 -13.69
CA ASP A 40 7.78 -14.12 -14.06
C ASP A 40 8.34 -15.28 -13.22
N SER A 41 7.65 -15.67 -12.14
CA SER A 41 8.05 -16.79 -11.31
C SER A 41 6.88 -17.75 -11.02
N LEU A 42 7.15 -19.03 -11.13
CA LEU A 42 6.17 -20.07 -10.81
C LEU A 42 5.66 -19.96 -9.37
N ARG A 43 6.57 -19.71 -8.42
CA ARG A 43 6.23 -19.54 -7.02
C ARG A 43 5.37 -18.31 -6.78
N GLY A 44 5.70 -17.18 -7.42
CA GLY A 44 4.90 -15.95 -7.30
C GLY A 44 3.47 -16.17 -7.80
N THR A 45 3.31 -16.84 -8.92
CA THR A 45 2.00 -17.19 -9.48
C THR A 45 1.21 -18.11 -8.54
N GLU A 46 1.85 -19.14 -8.00
CA GLU A 46 1.25 -20.08 -7.04
C GLU A 46 0.80 -19.35 -5.77
N ASP A 47 1.66 -18.56 -5.16
CA ASP A 47 1.36 -17.81 -3.92
C ASP A 47 0.21 -16.81 -4.16
N TYR A 48 0.16 -16.15 -5.31
CA TYR A 48 -0.92 -15.23 -5.66
C TYR A 48 -2.28 -15.94 -5.72
N TYR A 49 -2.38 -17.02 -6.51
CA TYR A 49 -3.65 -17.72 -6.67
C TYR A 49 -4.06 -18.51 -5.42
N LEU A 50 -3.12 -19.02 -4.64
CA LEU A 50 -3.40 -19.59 -3.34
C LEU A 50 -4.01 -18.55 -2.39
N SER A 51 -3.48 -17.34 -2.37
CA SER A 51 -4.03 -16.24 -1.57
C SER A 51 -5.45 -15.87 -2.03
N GLN A 52 -5.72 -15.84 -3.33
CA GLN A 52 -7.07 -15.62 -3.87
C GLN A 52 -8.05 -16.72 -3.39
N ALA A 53 -7.62 -17.98 -3.40
CA ALA A 53 -8.45 -19.10 -2.93
C ALA A 53 -8.74 -19.01 -1.42
N ILE A 54 -7.75 -18.68 -0.61
CA ILE A 54 -7.91 -18.52 0.84
C ILE A 54 -8.88 -17.38 1.17
N LEU A 55 -8.79 -16.26 0.43
CA LEU A 55 -9.65 -15.09 0.63
C LEU A 55 -11.02 -15.24 -0.04
N SER A 56 -11.29 -16.37 -0.69
CA SER A 56 -12.53 -16.62 -1.47
C SER A 56 -12.75 -15.53 -2.53
N THR A 57 -11.68 -15.08 -3.15
CA THR A 57 -11.70 -14.15 -4.29
C THR A 57 -11.23 -14.87 -5.55
N ASP A 58 -11.58 -14.35 -6.72
CA ASP A 58 -11.22 -14.93 -8.02
C ASP A 58 -10.83 -13.80 -8.99
N LYS A 59 -9.84 -13.01 -8.58
CA LYS A 59 -9.36 -11.91 -9.40
C LYS A 59 -8.09 -12.33 -10.14
N SER A 60 -8.13 -12.29 -11.45
CA SER A 60 -6.91 -12.36 -12.26
C SER A 60 -6.05 -11.11 -12.02
N ILE A 61 -4.75 -11.22 -12.28
CA ILE A 61 -3.82 -10.08 -12.18
C ILE A 61 -4.27 -8.95 -13.11
N ASP A 62 -4.71 -9.25 -14.32
CA ASP A 62 -5.21 -8.24 -15.26
C ASP A 62 -6.45 -7.52 -14.74
N SER A 63 -7.39 -8.25 -14.13
CA SER A 63 -8.56 -7.66 -13.49
C SER A 63 -8.17 -6.72 -12.36
N LEU A 64 -7.22 -7.14 -11.51
CA LEU A 64 -6.72 -6.32 -10.42
C LEU A 64 -6.02 -5.06 -10.93
N LEU A 65 -5.20 -5.16 -11.96
CA LEU A 65 -4.53 -4.00 -12.56
C LEU A 65 -5.52 -3.00 -13.15
N ASN A 66 -6.60 -3.47 -13.76
CA ASN A 66 -7.68 -2.61 -14.26
C ASN A 66 -8.41 -1.89 -13.11
N GLU A 67 -8.60 -2.54 -11.97
CA GLU A 67 -9.16 -1.90 -10.79
C GLU A 67 -8.22 -0.84 -10.20
N ILE A 68 -6.93 -1.13 -10.11
CA ILE A 68 -5.90 -0.18 -9.66
C ILE A 68 -5.88 1.07 -10.54
N ASP A 69 -6.00 0.92 -11.85
CA ASP A 69 -6.01 2.05 -12.77
C ASP A 69 -7.21 3.01 -12.55
N ARG A 70 -8.32 2.50 -12.06
CA ARG A 70 -9.54 3.29 -11.79
C ARG A 70 -9.48 4.04 -10.45
N VAL A 71 -8.57 3.67 -9.54
CA VAL A 71 -8.44 4.34 -8.24
C VAL A 71 -8.07 5.80 -8.43
N SER A 72 -8.79 6.68 -7.77
CA SER A 72 -8.55 8.13 -7.76
C SER A 72 -7.95 8.59 -6.43
N ALA A 73 -7.44 9.83 -6.38
CA ALA A 73 -7.01 10.46 -5.14
C ALA A 73 -8.16 10.57 -4.11
N ASP A 74 -9.38 10.80 -4.59
CA ASP A 74 -10.59 10.86 -3.75
C ASP A 74 -10.90 9.51 -3.11
N ASP A 75 -10.67 8.40 -3.83
CA ASP A 75 -10.84 7.05 -3.27
C ASP A 75 -9.84 6.81 -2.14
N VAL A 76 -8.58 7.21 -2.33
CA VAL A 76 -7.54 7.10 -1.31
C VAL A 76 -7.90 7.95 -0.09
N CYS A 77 -8.31 9.20 -0.29
CA CYS A 77 -8.75 10.10 0.77
C CYS A 77 -9.90 9.48 1.57
N ARG A 78 -10.92 8.96 0.90
CA ARG A 78 -12.08 8.31 1.53
C ARG A 78 -11.70 7.10 2.39
N VAL A 79 -10.77 6.28 1.92
CA VAL A 79 -10.25 5.12 2.67
C VAL A 79 -9.41 5.58 3.85
N MET A 80 -8.54 6.56 3.65
CA MET A 80 -7.66 7.08 4.72
C MET A 80 -8.45 7.71 5.87
N ASN A 81 -9.61 8.29 5.62
CA ASN A 81 -10.49 8.80 6.69
C ASN A 81 -11.06 7.70 7.60
N LYS A 82 -10.94 6.43 7.23
CA LYS A 82 -11.30 5.27 8.06
C LYS A 82 -10.10 4.70 8.83
N VAL A 83 -8.90 5.19 8.56
CA VAL A 83 -7.66 4.71 9.18
C VAL A 83 -7.47 5.43 10.51
N GLU A 84 -7.34 4.64 11.57
CA GLU A 84 -7.07 5.11 12.93
C GLU A 84 -5.80 4.45 13.46
N CYS A 85 -5.08 5.16 14.33
CA CYS A 85 -3.91 4.61 15.00
C CYS A 85 -4.39 3.68 16.13
N ASP A 86 -4.09 2.40 16.04
CA ASP A 86 -4.41 1.43 17.06
C ASP A 86 -3.29 1.33 18.11
N VAL A 87 -2.07 1.07 17.67
CA VAL A 87 -0.90 0.88 18.56
C VAL A 87 0.34 1.57 17.99
N VAL A 88 1.11 2.19 18.87
CA VAL A 88 2.45 2.68 18.58
C VAL A 88 3.48 1.86 19.35
N TYR A 89 4.32 1.14 18.65
CA TYR A 89 5.45 0.42 19.22
C TYR A 89 6.76 1.05 18.78
N PHE A 90 7.63 1.38 19.75
CA PHE A 90 8.90 2.01 19.49
C PHE A 90 10.07 1.12 19.96
N LEU A 91 10.81 0.59 18.99
CA LEU A 91 12.03 -0.15 19.26
C LEU A 91 13.23 0.80 19.26
N LYS A 92 13.88 0.93 20.41
CA LYS A 92 15.09 1.75 20.58
C LYS A 92 16.30 0.85 20.75
N GLY A 93 17.31 1.05 19.94
CA GLY A 93 18.61 0.42 20.15
C GLY A 93 19.23 0.90 21.45
N THR A 94 19.80 0.00 22.23
CA THR A 94 20.71 0.38 23.31
C THR A 94 22.00 0.86 22.66
N ALA A 95 22.36 2.13 22.87
CA ALA A 95 23.71 2.57 22.53
C ALA A 95 24.69 1.68 23.30
N ALA A 96 25.62 1.04 22.59
CA ALA A 96 26.75 0.40 23.25
C ALA A 96 27.45 1.51 24.05
N GLN A 97 27.51 1.35 25.36
CA GLN A 97 28.39 2.18 26.17
C GLN A 97 29.82 1.77 25.80
N GLU A 98 30.47 2.61 25.03
CA GLU A 98 31.93 2.58 24.94
C GLU A 98 32.52 3.09 26.23
#